data_7d72af4fc9338c0e1ef80c9f596c0119
#
_entry.id   7d72af4fc9338c0e1ef80c9f596c0119
#
_cell.length_a   1.000
_cell.length_b   1.000
_cell.length_c   1.000
_cell.angle_alpha   90.00
_cell.angle_beta   90.00
_cell.angle_gamma   90.00
#
_symmetry.space_group_name_H-M   'P 1'
#
loop_
_entity.id
_entity.type
_entity.pdbx_description
1 polymer ?
#
loop_
_entity_poly.entity_id
_entity_poly.type
_entity_poly.pdbx_seq_one_letter_code
_entity_poly.pdbx_strand_id
1 'polypeptide(L)'
;MKQILRIFPLLLLLISVVGCDCDDGPLAPASALVVEHDNRFVRLNNSTDPFTLSFTATCDWHIDLSGKSFTVSPMRGSGSEELQTLTITPLSKNLSEKTLLRGSFDICLDEYSNKHRVKVMQCAKSDRTIISYLFGTSLSYYFGINIDCMKQAVSANILGDDRLVVFMQTSKTKGLIKEIFYDPSSKRGVESVLCEVDVPTAMDGEAFGQSLKEIMRLAPAENYAMIVGGHSTAWLPATPAAEGTPFQMGYGYRPNWTPAIGAEVTRTIGENNVKLDIEQFADGLRSTGQVFDWLYFDVCFMSSVEAAYELRDCTEYIVASPCEIMGYGSPFDMLLDELVADDLEGACRTYHDYYSRIYYGSKSGCIATIVCDQLEELAARVKPLNELELKEFDIFSVQVYEGRAAHIFFDIEHFALTTYTDKALLSAFSAQLDKAVINRYHTTQFYSAYNAKMNPIIHYSGINFTPGEKCVKLLEDLYNAVPEESGDEQAEPQATRYYDLEEQISELKSYQASLRKTAWYKATH
;
A
#
# COMPACT_ATOMS: atom_id res chain seq x y z
N MET A 1 -37.45 -9.59 24.24
CA MET A 1 -37.36 -8.42 25.14
C MET A 1 -36.59 -7.34 24.38
N LYS A 2 -37.09 -6.14 24.46
CA LYS A 2 -36.97 -4.96 23.60
C LYS A 2 -35.56 -4.63 23.05
N GLN A 3 -35.45 -4.60 21.74
CA GLN A 3 -34.40 -3.93 20.96
C GLN A 3 -34.48 -2.42 21.26
N ILE A 4 -33.33 -1.83 21.58
CA ILE A 4 -33.16 -0.37 21.57
C ILE A 4 -32.27 -0.01 20.38
N LEU A 5 -32.97 0.34 19.31
CA LEU A 5 -32.38 0.98 18.14
C LEU A 5 -32.02 2.43 18.55
N ARG A 6 -30.74 2.73 18.71
CA ARG A 6 -30.28 4.11 18.90
C ARG A 6 -29.95 4.71 17.53
N ILE A 7 -30.92 5.44 17.02
CA ILE A 7 -30.77 6.38 15.92
C ILE A 7 -29.98 7.57 16.47
N PHE A 8 -28.75 7.77 15.97
CA PHE A 8 -28.04 9.03 16.17
C PHE A 8 -28.63 10.08 15.24
N PRO A 9 -29.15 11.20 15.75
CA PRO A 9 -29.50 12.31 14.90
C PRO A 9 -28.22 13.02 14.44
N LEU A 10 -28.09 13.20 13.14
CA LEU A 10 -27.13 14.08 12.49
C LEU A 10 -27.44 15.51 12.93
N LEU A 11 -26.74 15.98 13.97
CA LEU A 11 -26.83 17.37 14.43
C LEU A 11 -25.86 18.19 13.57
N LEU A 12 -26.39 18.82 12.51
CA LEU A 12 -25.70 19.92 11.83
C LEU A 12 -25.52 21.06 12.83
N LEU A 13 -24.36 21.14 13.46
CA LEU A 13 -23.97 22.30 14.26
C LEU A 13 -23.45 23.39 13.32
N LEU A 14 -24.34 24.25 12.88
CA LEU A 14 -23.97 25.57 12.35
C LEU A 14 -23.32 26.36 13.49
N ILE A 15 -21.98 26.30 13.60
CA ILE A 15 -21.24 27.24 14.42
C ILE A 15 -21.04 28.50 13.57
N SER A 16 -21.92 29.45 13.74
CA SER A 16 -21.71 30.83 13.33
C SER A 16 -20.56 31.40 14.18
N VAL A 17 -19.35 31.41 13.64
CA VAL A 17 -18.29 32.25 14.18
C VAL A 17 -18.61 33.68 13.80
N VAL A 18 -19.16 34.43 14.75
CA VAL A 18 -19.28 35.88 14.64
C VAL A 18 -17.88 36.46 14.81
N GLY A 19 -17.15 36.59 13.71
CA GLY A 19 -16.03 37.50 13.63
C GLY A 19 -16.59 38.82 13.14
N CYS A 20 -16.60 39.84 13.97
CA CYS A 20 -16.85 41.23 13.54
C CYS A 20 -15.70 41.67 12.64
N ASP A 21 -15.87 41.52 11.33
CA ASP A 21 -15.30 42.44 10.32
C ASP A 21 -16.45 42.82 9.40
N CYS A 22 -16.74 44.11 9.40
CA CYS A 22 -17.86 44.68 8.65
C CYS A 22 -17.51 44.72 7.17
N ASP A 23 -17.83 43.67 6.45
CA ASP A 23 -18.02 43.72 5.01
C ASP A 23 -19.53 43.55 4.74
N ASP A 24 -20.20 44.70 4.51
CA ASP A 24 -21.67 44.82 4.38
C ASP A 24 -22.24 44.33 3.02
N GLY A 25 -21.51 43.48 2.29
CA GLY A 25 -21.96 42.92 1.01
C GLY A 25 -22.83 41.66 1.13
N PRO A 26 -23.66 41.36 0.11
CA PRO A 26 -24.39 40.10 0.07
C PRO A 26 -23.46 38.92 0.03
N LEU A 27 -23.89 37.77 0.62
CA LEU A 27 -23.16 36.50 0.53
C LEU A 27 -23.29 35.92 -0.88
N ALA A 28 -22.17 35.48 -1.45
CA ALA A 28 -22.16 34.79 -2.72
C ALA A 28 -22.83 33.39 -2.61
N PRO A 29 -23.52 32.93 -3.68
CA PRO A 29 -23.82 31.51 -3.83
C PRO A 29 -22.52 30.67 -3.73
N ALA A 30 -22.62 29.46 -3.21
CA ALA A 30 -21.47 28.56 -3.09
C ALA A 30 -20.77 28.27 -4.44
N SER A 31 -21.50 28.35 -5.53
CA SER A 31 -20.98 28.19 -6.90
C SER A 31 -20.31 29.44 -7.48
N ALA A 32 -20.37 30.60 -6.81
CA ALA A 32 -19.82 31.83 -7.36
C ALA A 32 -18.27 31.88 -7.29
N LEU A 33 -17.67 31.18 -6.32
CA LEU A 33 -16.23 30.99 -6.19
C LEU A 33 -15.98 29.54 -5.78
N VAL A 34 -15.33 28.77 -6.64
CA VAL A 34 -14.97 27.39 -6.38
C VAL A 34 -13.46 27.22 -6.61
N VAL A 35 -12.72 27.04 -5.53
CA VAL A 35 -11.30 26.68 -5.59
C VAL A 35 -11.19 25.16 -5.75
N GLU A 36 -10.41 24.71 -6.73
CA GLU A 36 -10.23 23.27 -6.96
C GLU A 36 -9.75 22.56 -5.69
N HIS A 37 -10.39 21.44 -5.38
CA HIS A 37 -10.13 20.62 -4.19
C HIS A 37 -10.31 21.36 -2.84
N ASP A 38 -10.98 22.53 -2.82
CA ASP A 38 -11.10 23.44 -1.64
C ASP A 38 -9.74 23.73 -0.98
N ASN A 39 -8.67 23.84 -1.79
CA ASN A 39 -7.33 24.07 -1.27
C ASN A 39 -7.25 25.35 -0.44
N ARG A 40 -6.95 25.18 0.85
CA ARG A 40 -6.76 26.27 1.83
C ARG A 40 -5.30 26.49 2.17
N PHE A 41 -4.42 25.69 1.58
CA PHE A 41 -2.98 25.75 1.77
C PHE A 41 -2.26 25.63 0.43
N VAL A 42 -1.18 26.37 0.29
CA VAL A 42 -0.17 26.20 -0.75
C VAL A 42 1.11 25.78 -0.08
N ARG A 43 1.63 24.64 -0.49
CA ARG A 43 2.87 24.04 0.00
C ARG A 43 3.97 24.25 -1.03
N LEU A 44 4.82 25.25 -0.80
CA LEU A 44 5.99 25.54 -1.63
C LEU A 44 7.18 24.70 -1.15
N ASN A 45 7.99 24.22 -2.08
CA ASN A 45 9.28 23.64 -1.73
C ASN A 45 10.22 24.69 -1.11
N ASN A 46 11.37 24.26 -0.60
CA ASN A 46 12.39 25.18 -0.07
C ASN A 46 13.04 26.07 -1.16
N SER A 47 12.79 25.78 -2.45
CA SER A 47 13.24 26.52 -3.63
C SER A 47 12.43 27.81 -3.89
N THR A 48 12.64 28.42 -5.04
CA THR A 48 11.83 29.55 -5.54
C THR A 48 10.86 29.11 -6.64
N ASP A 49 10.62 27.81 -6.79
CA ASP A 49 9.70 27.28 -7.79
C ASP A 49 8.26 27.71 -7.48
N PRO A 50 7.48 28.07 -8.51
CA PRO A 50 6.10 28.51 -8.33
C PRO A 50 5.17 27.32 -8.08
N PHE A 51 4.03 27.61 -7.44
CA PHE A 51 2.87 26.74 -7.31
C PHE A 51 1.70 27.32 -8.09
N THR A 52 0.90 26.47 -8.73
CA THR A 52 -0.31 26.88 -9.46
C THR A 52 -1.56 26.44 -8.70
N LEU A 53 -2.47 27.37 -8.43
CA LEU A 53 -3.77 27.14 -7.82
C LEU A 53 -4.87 27.45 -8.84
N SER A 54 -5.81 26.54 -9.03
CA SER A 54 -6.92 26.68 -9.98
C SER A 54 -8.24 26.98 -9.26
N PHE A 55 -9.10 27.76 -9.90
CA PHE A 55 -10.42 28.12 -9.39
C PHE A 55 -11.34 28.60 -10.51
N THR A 56 -12.65 28.65 -10.24
CA THR A 56 -13.65 29.35 -11.07
C THR A 56 -14.29 30.48 -10.26
N ALA A 57 -14.60 31.58 -10.91
CA ALA A 57 -15.30 32.71 -10.33
C ALA A 57 -16.32 33.28 -11.32
N THR A 58 -17.59 33.38 -10.93
CA THR A 58 -18.66 33.81 -11.84
C THR A 58 -18.79 35.32 -11.99
N CYS A 59 -18.08 36.10 -11.17
CA CYS A 59 -17.98 37.58 -11.29
C CYS A 59 -16.54 38.03 -11.17
N ASP A 60 -16.27 39.29 -11.38
CA ASP A 60 -14.94 39.91 -11.25
C ASP A 60 -14.38 39.66 -9.86
N TRP A 61 -13.08 39.46 -9.79
CA TRP A 61 -12.39 39.07 -8.56
C TRP A 61 -11.04 39.78 -8.41
N HIS A 62 -10.57 39.87 -7.19
CA HIS A 62 -9.23 40.34 -6.86
C HIS A 62 -8.60 39.52 -5.73
N ILE A 63 -7.28 39.66 -5.60
CA ILE A 63 -6.49 39.05 -4.54
C ILE A 63 -6.18 40.09 -3.47
N ASP A 64 -6.59 39.79 -2.23
CA ASP A 64 -6.13 40.50 -1.05
C ASP A 64 -4.94 39.78 -0.42
N LEU A 65 -3.75 40.35 -0.58
CA LEU A 65 -2.48 39.70 -0.22
C LEU A 65 -2.02 40.12 1.18
N SER A 66 -1.94 39.17 2.09
CA SER A 66 -1.38 39.37 3.43
C SER A 66 -0.04 38.63 3.54
N GLY A 67 1.05 39.34 3.28
CA GLY A 67 2.42 38.80 3.30
C GLY A 67 3.31 39.52 2.28
N LYS A 68 4.62 39.53 2.55
CA LYS A 68 5.61 40.16 1.67
C LYS A 68 6.68 39.20 1.18
N SER A 69 6.52 37.90 1.42
CA SER A 69 7.55 36.88 1.14
C SER A 69 7.26 36.05 -0.11
N PHE A 70 6.15 36.34 -0.78
CA PHE A 70 5.74 35.69 -2.03
C PHE A 70 4.91 36.63 -2.87
N THR A 71 4.72 36.29 -4.14
CA THR A 71 3.83 36.99 -5.08
C THR A 71 2.72 36.07 -5.53
N VAL A 72 1.58 36.65 -5.90
CA VAL A 72 0.45 35.96 -6.55
C VAL A 72 0.17 36.66 -7.87
N SER A 73 -0.04 35.94 -8.94
CA SER A 73 -0.32 36.52 -10.26
C SER A 73 -1.32 35.61 -11.02
N PRO A 74 -2.35 36.20 -11.68
CA PRO A 74 -2.71 37.62 -11.67
C PRO A 74 -3.33 38.07 -10.33
N MET A 75 -3.33 39.40 -10.06
CA MET A 75 -3.91 39.99 -8.84
C MET A 75 -5.41 40.28 -8.97
N ARG A 76 -5.98 40.20 -10.16
CA ARG A 76 -7.40 40.38 -10.47
C ARG A 76 -7.76 39.77 -11.80
N GLY A 77 -9.02 39.49 -12.02
CA GLY A 77 -9.54 38.98 -13.26
C GLY A 77 -11.04 39.15 -13.38
N SER A 78 -11.57 38.85 -14.57
CA SER A 78 -12.99 38.90 -14.84
C SER A 78 -13.65 37.56 -14.52
N GLY A 79 -14.95 37.64 -14.18
CA GLY A 79 -15.78 36.46 -13.98
C GLY A 79 -15.83 35.55 -15.20
N SER A 80 -15.72 34.26 -14.99
CA SER A 80 -15.79 33.22 -16.01
C SER A 80 -16.18 31.88 -15.39
N GLU A 81 -16.98 31.09 -16.11
CA GLU A 81 -17.23 29.69 -15.77
C GLU A 81 -16.03 28.78 -16.14
N GLU A 82 -15.07 29.30 -16.92
CA GLU A 82 -13.85 28.58 -17.26
C GLU A 82 -12.86 28.60 -16.09
N LEU A 83 -12.05 27.55 -16.03
CA LEU A 83 -11.01 27.39 -15.02
C LEU A 83 -9.95 28.49 -15.18
N GLN A 84 -9.68 29.21 -14.09
CA GLN A 84 -8.65 30.25 -13.99
C GLN A 84 -7.53 29.79 -13.07
N THR A 85 -6.34 30.35 -13.21
CA THR A 85 -5.17 29.95 -12.45
C THR A 85 -4.47 31.12 -11.79
N LEU A 86 -3.98 30.90 -10.56
CA LEU A 86 -3.07 31.78 -9.85
C LEU A 86 -1.70 31.11 -9.76
N THR A 87 -0.65 31.88 -10.04
CA THR A 87 0.73 31.46 -9.82
C THR A 87 1.25 32.10 -8.54
N ILE A 88 1.64 31.29 -7.58
CA ILE A 88 2.18 31.69 -6.28
C ILE A 88 3.68 31.43 -6.29
N THR A 89 4.50 32.49 -6.19
CA THR A 89 5.96 32.39 -6.31
C THR A 89 6.63 32.93 -5.04
N PRO A 90 7.45 32.15 -4.34
CA PRO A 90 8.22 32.60 -3.20
C PRO A 90 9.34 33.57 -3.65
N LEU A 91 9.57 34.66 -2.91
CA LEU A 91 10.61 35.65 -3.24
C LEU A 91 12.03 35.18 -2.87
N SER A 92 12.17 34.16 -2.04
CA SER A 92 13.45 33.61 -1.62
C SER A 92 13.33 32.13 -1.28
N LYS A 93 14.44 31.41 -1.35
CA LYS A 93 14.55 30.05 -0.81
C LYS A 93 14.31 30.04 0.69
N ASN A 94 13.78 28.95 1.22
CA ASN A 94 13.77 28.71 2.65
C ASN A 94 15.10 28.01 3.02
N LEU A 95 15.98 28.73 3.69
CA LEU A 95 17.27 28.22 4.17
C LEU A 95 17.22 27.82 5.65
N SER A 96 16.04 27.93 6.29
CA SER A 96 15.87 27.51 7.69
C SER A 96 15.60 26.01 7.78
N GLU A 97 15.84 25.44 8.95
CA GLU A 97 15.55 24.06 9.29
C GLU A 97 14.06 23.80 9.56
N LYS A 98 13.18 24.80 9.33
CA LYS A 98 11.76 24.71 9.63
C LYS A 98 10.91 25.23 8.49
N THR A 99 9.76 24.61 8.30
CA THR A 99 8.70 25.13 7.43
C THR A 99 8.26 26.51 7.92
N LEU A 100 8.22 27.49 7.01
CA LEU A 100 7.86 28.88 7.28
C LEU A 100 6.46 29.19 6.78
N LEU A 101 5.63 29.81 7.62
CA LEU A 101 4.42 30.48 7.17
C LEU A 101 4.82 31.78 6.49
N ARG A 102 4.66 31.85 5.16
CA ARG A 102 5.01 33.04 4.35
C ARG A 102 3.93 34.14 4.37
N GLY A 103 2.71 33.77 4.73
CA GLY A 103 1.54 34.61 4.81
C GLY A 103 0.28 33.92 4.30
N SER A 104 -0.68 34.72 3.87
CA SER A 104 -1.92 34.25 3.25
C SER A 104 -2.37 35.23 2.17
N PHE A 105 -3.30 34.80 1.33
CA PHE A 105 -4.07 35.64 0.46
C PHE A 105 -5.53 35.21 0.47
N ASP A 106 -6.41 36.16 0.19
CA ASP A 106 -7.83 35.89 0.01
C ASP A 106 -8.18 36.07 -1.47
N ILE A 107 -8.93 35.15 -2.05
CA ILE A 107 -9.61 35.32 -3.33
C ILE A 107 -10.95 35.97 -3.00
N CYS A 108 -11.15 37.22 -3.40
CA CYS A 108 -12.32 38.02 -3.11
C CYS A 108 -13.13 38.22 -4.39
N LEU A 109 -14.45 38.08 -4.30
CA LEU A 109 -15.36 38.43 -5.37
C LEU A 109 -15.76 39.91 -5.21
N ASP A 110 -15.74 40.71 -6.30
CA ASP A 110 -15.99 42.15 -6.21
C ASP A 110 -17.44 42.49 -5.85
N GLU A 111 -18.37 41.59 -6.12
CA GLU A 111 -19.82 41.77 -5.86
C GLU A 111 -20.28 41.22 -4.51
N TYR A 112 -19.42 40.47 -3.79
CA TYR A 112 -19.81 39.70 -2.61
C TYR A 112 -18.81 39.90 -1.46
N SER A 113 -19.29 39.66 -0.23
CA SER A 113 -18.47 39.79 0.99
C SER A 113 -17.66 38.53 1.36
N ASN A 114 -18.03 37.39 0.83
CA ASN A 114 -17.29 36.16 1.14
C ASN A 114 -16.02 36.00 0.31
N LYS A 115 -15.03 35.39 0.93
CA LYS A 115 -13.70 35.19 0.39
C LYS A 115 -13.16 33.81 0.70
N HIS A 116 -12.29 33.30 -0.17
CA HIS A 116 -11.58 32.05 0.07
C HIS A 116 -10.15 32.33 0.50
N ARG A 117 -9.82 32.00 1.75
CA ARG A 117 -8.49 32.19 2.33
C ARG A 117 -7.58 31.04 2.06
N VAL A 118 -6.38 31.34 1.53
CA VAL A 118 -5.30 30.40 1.29
C VAL A 118 -4.07 30.80 2.08
N LYS A 119 -3.54 29.91 2.91
CA LYS A 119 -2.27 30.07 3.62
C LYS A 119 -1.13 29.58 2.74
N VAL A 120 -0.02 30.33 2.71
CA VAL A 120 1.18 30.00 1.94
C VAL A 120 2.28 29.56 2.90
N MET A 121 2.68 28.30 2.81
CA MET A 121 3.74 27.71 3.62
C MET A 121 4.88 27.27 2.71
N GLN A 122 6.12 27.56 3.11
CA GLN A 122 7.31 27.11 2.39
C GLN A 122 8.08 26.11 3.25
N CYS A 123 8.23 24.90 2.75
CA CYS A 123 8.89 23.78 3.44
C CYS A 123 10.35 24.12 3.73
N ALA A 124 10.89 23.52 4.78
CA ALA A 124 12.33 23.37 4.98
C ALA A 124 12.94 22.47 3.88
N LYS A 125 14.24 22.33 3.86
CA LYS A 125 14.87 21.20 3.18
C LYS A 125 14.43 19.92 3.91
N SER A 126 13.81 19.02 3.22
CA SER A 126 13.33 17.77 3.82
C SER A 126 14.44 16.74 3.85
N ASP A 127 14.61 16.07 4.97
CA ASP A 127 15.53 14.93 5.08
C ASP A 127 14.92 13.70 4.41
N ARG A 128 13.61 13.48 4.57
CA ARG A 128 12.92 12.37 3.95
C ARG A 128 11.52 12.73 3.44
N THR A 129 11.13 12.11 2.33
CA THR A 129 9.73 12.08 1.88
C THR A 129 9.19 10.65 1.98
N ILE A 130 8.14 10.49 2.77
CA ILE A 130 7.35 9.26 2.86
C ILE A 130 6.25 9.34 1.81
N ILE A 131 6.25 8.41 0.86
CA ILE A 131 5.28 8.33 -0.23
C ILE A 131 4.25 7.26 0.11
N SER A 132 2.99 7.63 0.35
CA SER A 132 1.88 6.67 0.43
C SER A 132 1.25 6.53 -0.94
N TYR A 133 1.54 5.44 -1.65
CA TYR A 133 1.04 5.18 -3.00
C TYR A 133 -0.13 4.17 -2.95
N LEU A 134 -1.34 4.68 -3.21
CA LEU A 134 -2.58 3.93 -3.09
C LEU A 134 -3.09 3.52 -4.47
N PHE A 135 -2.95 2.23 -4.79
CA PHE A 135 -3.28 1.66 -6.09
C PHE A 135 -4.76 1.31 -6.22
N GLY A 136 -5.40 1.83 -7.27
CA GLY A 136 -6.74 1.44 -7.68
C GLY A 136 -7.86 2.25 -7.04
N THR A 137 -9.10 1.93 -7.39
CA THR A 137 -10.31 2.66 -7.00
C THR A 137 -11.28 1.82 -6.18
N SER A 138 -11.17 0.49 -6.20
CA SER A 138 -12.10 -0.39 -5.47
C SER A 138 -11.99 -0.26 -3.95
N LEU A 139 -10.81 0.10 -3.46
CA LEU A 139 -10.51 0.33 -2.05
C LEU A 139 -10.59 1.82 -1.64
N SER A 140 -11.09 2.72 -2.49
CA SER A 140 -11.11 4.17 -2.25
C SER A 140 -11.77 4.56 -0.91
N TYR A 141 -12.79 3.83 -0.48
CA TYR A 141 -13.41 4.03 0.84
C TYR A 141 -12.43 3.78 1.99
N TYR A 142 -11.67 2.68 1.92
CA TYR A 142 -10.68 2.33 2.93
C TYR A 142 -9.46 3.26 2.87
N PHE A 143 -9.04 3.65 1.68
CA PHE A 143 -7.99 4.67 1.50
C PHE A 143 -8.35 6.01 2.13
N GLY A 144 -9.63 6.42 2.04
CA GLY A 144 -10.13 7.59 2.75
C GLY A 144 -9.95 7.48 4.26
N ILE A 145 -10.25 6.30 4.84
CA ILE A 145 -10.03 6.03 6.27
C ILE A 145 -8.54 6.08 6.61
N ASN A 146 -7.67 5.44 5.79
CA ASN A 146 -6.23 5.46 6.02
C ASN A 146 -5.65 6.89 5.98
N ILE A 147 -6.10 7.73 5.04
CA ILE A 147 -5.71 9.15 4.97
C ILE A 147 -6.16 9.91 6.22
N ASP A 148 -7.38 9.68 6.72
CA ASP A 148 -7.86 10.31 7.95
C ASP A 148 -7.07 9.83 9.19
N CYS A 149 -6.70 8.54 9.26
CA CYS A 149 -5.80 8.00 10.29
C CYS A 149 -4.41 8.67 10.21
N MET A 150 -3.83 8.82 9.02
CA MET A 150 -2.56 9.53 8.82
C MET A 150 -2.65 11.00 9.28
N LYS A 151 -3.75 11.71 8.96
CA LYS A 151 -3.99 13.08 9.44
C LYS A 151 -4.12 13.14 10.96
N GLN A 152 -4.74 12.14 11.56
CA GLN A 152 -4.85 12.04 13.02
C GLN A 152 -3.46 11.89 13.66
N ALA A 153 -2.62 10.98 13.16
CA ALA A 153 -1.24 10.82 13.63
C ALA A 153 -0.43 12.12 13.48
N VAL A 154 -0.50 12.75 12.30
CA VAL A 154 0.19 14.00 12.01
C VAL A 154 -0.28 15.15 12.91
N SER A 155 -1.47 15.09 13.49
CA SER A 155 -1.94 16.07 14.48
C SER A 155 -1.08 16.15 15.75
N ALA A 156 -0.27 15.11 16.03
CA ALA A 156 0.75 15.13 17.09
C ALA A 156 2.07 15.77 16.65
N ASN A 157 2.16 16.30 15.43
CA ASN A 157 3.36 16.92 14.83
C ASN A 157 4.57 15.97 14.75
N ILE A 158 4.31 14.72 14.37
CA ILE A 158 5.31 13.64 14.33
C ILE A 158 6.31 13.75 13.18
N LEU A 159 5.96 14.44 12.10
CA LEU A 159 6.77 14.45 10.87
C LEU A 159 8.09 15.23 11.01
N GLY A 160 8.19 16.18 11.95
CA GLY A 160 9.37 17.06 12.01
C GLY A 160 9.60 17.79 10.68
N ASP A 161 10.72 17.51 10.02
CA ASP A 161 11.06 18.06 8.70
C ASP A 161 10.77 17.07 7.54
N ASP A 162 10.30 15.87 7.86
CA ASP A 162 9.85 14.88 6.88
C ASP A 162 8.53 15.32 6.22
N ARG A 163 8.32 14.83 5.01
CA ARG A 163 7.10 15.09 4.24
C ARG A 163 6.31 13.79 4.06
N LEU A 164 4.99 13.87 4.17
CA LEU A 164 4.09 12.76 3.87
C LEU A 164 3.26 13.12 2.65
N VAL A 165 3.52 12.44 1.54
CA VAL A 165 2.83 12.66 0.27
C VAL A 165 2.02 11.43 -0.09
N VAL A 166 0.74 11.64 -0.41
CA VAL A 166 -0.19 10.58 -0.79
C VAL A 166 -0.54 10.72 -2.25
N PHE A 167 -0.30 9.67 -3.03
CA PHE A 167 -0.95 9.48 -4.33
C PHE A 167 -2.20 8.62 -4.13
N MET A 168 -3.34 9.08 -4.62
CA MET A 168 -4.59 8.32 -4.61
C MET A 168 -5.28 8.47 -5.96
N GLN A 169 -5.61 7.33 -6.57
CA GLN A 169 -6.42 7.30 -7.77
C GLN A 169 -7.87 7.68 -7.45
N THR A 170 -8.42 8.67 -8.17
CA THR A 170 -9.79 9.17 -7.99
C THR A 170 -10.77 8.63 -9.03
N SER A 171 -10.26 8.24 -10.19
CA SER A 171 -11.01 7.58 -11.26
C SER A 171 -10.07 6.68 -12.07
N LYS A 172 -10.57 6.03 -13.11
CA LYS A 172 -9.73 5.21 -14.01
C LYS A 172 -8.64 6.00 -14.72
N THR A 173 -8.81 7.32 -14.86
CA THR A 173 -7.91 8.18 -15.65
C THR A 173 -7.32 9.33 -14.88
N LYS A 174 -7.69 9.52 -13.61
CA LYS A 174 -7.26 10.64 -12.78
C LYS A 174 -6.81 10.18 -11.40
N GLY A 175 -5.80 10.85 -10.87
CA GLY A 175 -5.32 10.71 -9.52
C GLY A 175 -4.94 12.05 -8.91
N LEU A 176 -4.86 12.11 -7.59
CA LEU A 176 -4.42 13.28 -6.83
C LEU A 176 -3.12 12.96 -6.10
N ILE A 177 -2.18 13.89 -6.17
CA ILE A 177 -1.01 13.93 -5.31
C ILE A 177 -1.30 14.98 -4.24
N LYS A 178 -1.31 14.54 -2.97
CA LYS A 178 -1.62 15.37 -1.80
C LYS A 178 -0.45 15.34 -0.83
N GLU A 179 -0.28 16.39 -0.06
CA GLU A 179 0.62 16.39 1.10
C GLU A 179 -0.20 16.49 2.38
N ILE A 180 0.10 15.62 3.34
CA ILE A 180 -0.44 15.66 4.71
C ILE A 180 0.62 16.28 5.61
N PHE A 181 0.26 17.29 6.39
CA PHE A 181 1.19 18.02 7.24
C PHE A 181 0.50 18.62 8.46
N TYR A 182 1.29 19.00 9.46
CA TYR A 182 0.78 19.66 10.66
C TYR A 182 0.54 21.16 10.40
N ASP A 183 -0.70 21.66 10.69
CA ASP A 183 -1.00 23.09 10.73
C ASP A 183 -0.91 23.62 12.16
N PRO A 184 0.11 24.44 12.51
CA PRO A 184 0.28 24.98 13.86
C PRO A 184 -0.89 25.85 14.33
N SER A 185 -1.65 26.44 13.40
CA SER A 185 -2.76 27.35 13.76
C SER A 185 -4.02 26.60 14.19
N SER A 186 -4.33 25.48 13.54
CA SER A 186 -5.45 24.60 13.93
C SER A 186 -5.01 23.49 14.91
N LYS A 187 -3.72 23.24 15.04
CA LYS A 187 -3.10 22.13 15.79
C LYS A 187 -3.62 20.77 15.30
N ARG A 188 -3.72 20.60 13.98
CA ARG A 188 -4.22 19.40 13.33
C ARG A 188 -3.35 18.99 12.15
N GLY A 189 -3.38 17.72 11.83
CA GLY A 189 -2.97 17.22 10.53
C GLY A 189 -4.01 17.66 9.49
N VAL A 190 -3.53 18.29 8.44
CA VAL A 190 -4.34 18.81 7.32
C VAL A 190 -3.75 18.31 6.02
N GLU A 191 -4.49 18.43 4.93
CA GLU A 191 -4.01 18.07 3.60
C GLU A 191 -4.06 19.26 2.64
N SER A 192 -3.19 19.22 1.63
CA SER A 192 -3.20 20.12 0.48
C SER A 192 -2.99 19.31 -0.78
N VAL A 193 -3.82 19.52 -1.80
CA VAL A 193 -3.58 18.92 -3.12
C VAL A 193 -2.43 19.66 -3.78
N LEU A 194 -1.38 18.93 -4.13
CA LEU A 194 -0.21 19.44 -4.84
C LEU A 194 -0.45 19.45 -6.35
N CYS A 195 -1.08 18.42 -6.87
CA CYS A 195 -1.33 18.26 -8.29
C CYS A 195 -2.43 17.21 -8.55
N GLU A 196 -3.26 17.43 -9.58
CA GLU A 196 -4.03 16.37 -10.22
C GLU A 196 -3.20 15.82 -11.39
N VAL A 197 -3.18 14.50 -11.54
CA VAL A 197 -2.40 13.81 -12.57
C VAL A 197 -3.27 12.87 -13.39
N ASP A 198 -2.88 12.67 -14.65
CA ASP A 198 -3.47 11.64 -15.48
C ASP A 198 -2.92 10.27 -15.09
N VAL A 199 -3.81 9.28 -14.98
CA VAL A 199 -3.46 7.89 -14.77
C VAL A 199 -3.50 7.18 -16.11
N PRO A 200 -2.44 6.45 -16.50
CA PRO A 200 -2.40 5.77 -17.79
C PRO A 200 -3.48 4.69 -17.91
N THR A 201 -3.90 4.40 -19.14
CA THR A 201 -4.88 3.34 -19.43
C THR A 201 -4.34 1.94 -19.18
N ALA A 202 -3.02 1.79 -19.11
CA ALA A 202 -2.30 0.61 -18.63
C ALA A 202 -1.03 1.10 -17.92
N MET A 203 -0.88 0.73 -16.64
CA MET A 203 0.31 1.02 -15.85
C MET A 203 1.37 -0.04 -16.17
N ASP A 204 2.58 0.39 -16.42
CA ASP A 204 3.78 -0.44 -16.50
C ASP A 204 4.89 0.15 -15.63
N GLY A 205 6.06 -0.48 -15.60
CA GLY A 205 7.18 -0.02 -14.78
C GLY A 205 7.66 1.39 -15.15
N GLU A 206 7.62 1.76 -16.42
CA GLU A 206 8.00 3.11 -16.87
C GLU A 206 7.00 4.15 -16.38
N ALA A 207 5.71 3.93 -16.59
CA ALA A 207 4.66 4.84 -16.17
C ALA A 207 4.63 5.00 -14.62
N PHE A 208 4.83 3.90 -13.89
CA PHE A 208 4.96 3.94 -12.44
C PHE A 208 6.19 4.75 -12.00
N GLY A 209 7.34 4.50 -12.62
CA GLY A 209 8.56 5.28 -12.36
C GLY A 209 8.40 6.77 -12.65
N GLN A 210 7.70 7.14 -13.72
CA GLN A 210 7.40 8.54 -14.03
C GLN A 210 6.49 9.17 -12.95
N SER A 211 5.47 8.43 -12.47
CA SER A 211 4.62 8.88 -11.38
C SER A 211 5.42 9.14 -10.10
N LEU A 212 6.35 8.24 -9.73
CA LEU A 212 7.23 8.44 -8.57
C LEU A 212 8.14 9.66 -8.73
N LYS A 213 8.75 9.85 -9.91
CA LYS A 213 9.59 11.02 -10.20
C LYS A 213 8.81 12.33 -10.09
N GLU A 214 7.54 12.33 -10.51
CA GLU A 214 6.68 13.50 -10.35
C GLU A 214 6.40 13.80 -8.86
N ILE A 215 6.12 12.77 -8.05
CA ILE A 215 5.96 12.93 -6.59
C ILE A 215 7.25 13.47 -5.97
N MET A 216 8.41 12.90 -6.34
CA MET A 216 9.72 13.35 -5.84
C MET A 216 10.04 14.79 -6.27
N ARG A 217 9.64 15.19 -7.47
CA ARG A 217 9.76 16.57 -7.94
C ARG A 217 8.91 17.55 -7.12
N LEU A 218 7.67 17.13 -6.77
CA LEU A 218 6.76 17.94 -5.95
C LEU A 218 7.19 17.99 -4.48
N ALA A 219 7.84 16.95 -3.99
CA ALA A 219 8.30 16.82 -2.61
C ALA A 219 9.74 16.28 -2.57
N PRO A 220 10.73 17.08 -2.99
CA PRO A 220 12.13 16.64 -3.00
C PRO A 220 12.68 16.48 -1.58
N ALA A 221 13.45 15.41 -1.37
CA ALA A 221 14.14 15.09 -0.13
C ALA A 221 15.49 14.42 -0.40
N GLU A 222 16.29 14.18 0.63
CA GLU A 222 17.54 13.42 0.53
C GLU A 222 17.26 11.92 0.45
N ASN A 223 16.30 11.43 1.23
CA ASN A 223 15.91 10.03 1.36
C ASN A 223 14.42 9.85 1.07
N TYR A 224 14.04 8.62 0.77
CA TYR A 224 12.66 8.27 0.48
C TYR A 224 12.27 6.98 1.17
N ALA A 225 11.04 6.91 1.65
CA ALA A 225 10.39 5.71 2.14
C ALA A 225 9.00 5.59 1.51
N MET A 226 8.42 4.38 1.46
CA MET A 226 7.15 4.22 0.77
C MET A 226 6.19 3.29 1.50
N ILE A 227 4.93 3.72 1.59
CA ILE A 227 3.78 2.92 1.98
C ILE A 227 3.04 2.54 0.70
N VAL A 228 2.79 1.27 0.49
CA VAL A 228 2.07 0.74 -0.68
C VAL A 228 0.73 0.19 -0.24
N GLY A 229 -0.36 0.79 -0.69
CA GLY A 229 -1.72 0.33 -0.41
C GLY A 229 -2.44 -0.15 -1.66
N GLY A 230 -3.21 -1.24 -1.56
CA GLY A 230 -3.93 -1.81 -2.69
C GLY A 230 -4.26 -3.29 -2.54
N HIS A 231 -4.57 -3.91 -3.66
CA HIS A 231 -4.62 -5.38 -3.77
C HIS A 231 -3.25 -5.93 -4.16
N SER A 232 -2.93 -7.16 -3.71
CA SER A 232 -1.74 -7.87 -4.16
C SER A 232 -1.90 -9.38 -4.08
N THR A 233 -1.17 -10.08 -4.94
CA THR A 233 -0.90 -11.52 -4.88
C THR A 233 0.60 -11.80 -5.02
N ALA A 234 1.41 -10.96 -4.40
CA ALA A 234 2.87 -11.03 -4.38
C ALA A 234 3.48 -11.11 -5.80
N TRP A 235 4.27 -12.16 -6.07
CA TRP A 235 4.98 -12.38 -7.33
C TRP A 235 4.12 -13.00 -8.45
N LEU A 236 2.87 -13.43 -8.16
CA LEU A 236 2.03 -14.08 -9.16
C LEU A 236 1.75 -13.12 -10.32
N PRO A 237 2.03 -13.52 -11.58
CA PRO A 237 1.92 -12.63 -12.73
C PRO A 237 0.48 -12.24 -13.02
N ALA A 238 0.27 -11.05 -13.60
CA ALA A 238 -1.03 -10.55 -14.02
C ALA A 238 -1.71 -11.48 -15.04
N THR A 239 -0.89 -12.11 -15.91
CA THR A 239 -1.34 -13.10 -16.89
C THR A 239 -0.52 -14.37 -16.68
N PRO A 240 -1.14 -15.54 -16.44
CA PRO A 240 -0.41 -16.79 -16.35
C PRO A 240 0.37 -17.07 -17.62
N ALA A 241 1.61 -17.56 -17.48
CA ALA A 241 2.46 -17.92 -18.63
C ALA A 241 1.99 -19.18 -19.40
N ALA A 242 1.02 -19.92 -18.86
CA ALA A 242 0.41 -21.10 -19.51
C ALA A 242 -0.97 -20.76 -20.05
N GLU A 243 -1.19 -21.00 -21.33
CA GLU A 243 -2.53 -21.05 -21.91
C GLU A 243 -3.30 -22.22 -21.25
N GLY A 244 -4.40 -21.94 -20.60
CA GLY A 244 -5.33 -23.02 -20.34
C GLY A 244 -6.30 -22.96 -19.19
N THR A 245 -6.10 -22.22 -18.12
CA THR A 245 -7.15 -22.13 -17.08
C THR A 245 -7.26 -20.74 -16.52
N PRO A 246 -8.40 -20.06 -16.71
CA PRO A 246 -8.70 -18.86 -15.95
C PRO A 246 -8.77 -19.26 -14.47
N PHE A 247 -8.04 -18.56 -13.63
CA PHE A 247 -8.22 -18.62 -12.18
C PHE A 247 -9.70 -18.35 -11.86
N GLN A 248 -10.44 -19.40 -11.52
CA GLN A 248 -11.79 -19.26 -11.00
C GLN A 248 -11.72 -19.26 -9.48
N MET A 249 -12.00 -18.10 -8.86
CA MET A 249 -12.37 -18.12 -7.46
C MET A 249 -13.53 -19.07 -7.26
N GLY A 250 -13.41 -20.05 -6.35
CA GLY A 250 -14.46 -20.97 -6.00
C GLY A 250 -15.77 -20.21 -5.71
N TYR A 251 -16.84 -20.65 -6.30
CA TYR A 251 -18.18 -20.12 -6.08
C TYR A 251 -18.55 -20.27 -4.60
N GLY A 252 -18.74 -19.17 -3.87
CA GLY A 252 -19.41 -19.32 -2.58
C GLY A 252 -19.46 -18.11 -1.67
N TYR A 253 -18.42 -17.35 -1.48
CA TYR A 253 -18.45 -16.23 -0.53
C TYR A 253 -17.68 -15.02 -1.03
N ARG A 254 -18.30 -13.84 -0.88
CA ARG A 254 -17.65 -12.57 -1.15
C ARG A 254 -17.55 -11.80 0.16
N PRO A 255 -16.35 -11.57 0.67
CA PRO A 255 -16.16 -10.58 1.72
C PRO A 255 -16.69 -9.22 1.23
N ASN A 256 -17.17 -8.38 2.14
CA ASN A 256 -17.71 -7.05 1.81
C ASN A 256 -16.73 -6.12 1.08
N TRP A 257 -15.45 -6.49 1.06
CA TRP A 257 -14.36 -5.76 0.38
C TRP A 257 -13.89 -6.42 -0.93
N THR A 258 -14.44 -7.58 -1.33
CA THR A 258 -14.12 -8.16 -2.65
C THR A 258 -14.78 -7.36 -3.77
N PRO A 259 -14.09 -7.20 -4.92
CA PRO A 259 -14.66 -6.52 -6.09
C PRO A 259 -16.02 -7.11 -6.50
N ALA A 260 -16.89 -6.27 -7.07
CA ALA A 260 -18.20 -6.69 -7.58
C ALA A 260 -18.08 -7.84 -8.61
N ILE A 261 -19.20 -8.60 -8.82
CA ILE A 261 -19.27 -9.69 -9.81
C ILE A 261 -18.74 -9.19 -11.18
N GLY A 262 -17.70 -9.85 -11.71
CA GLY A 262 -17.08 -9.50 -13.00
C GLY A 262 -15.84 -8.60 -12.89
N ALA A 263 -15.42 -8.17 -11.71
CA ALA A 263 -14.12 -7.56 -11.54
C ALA A 263 -13.03 -8.63 -11.66
N GLU A 264 -11.99 -8.35 -12.46
CA GLU A 264 -10.84 -9.25 -12.55
C GLU A 264 -10.16 -9.36 -11.19
N VAL A 265 -9.87 -10.59 -10.79
CA VAL A 265 -9.02 -10.85 -9.63
C VAL A 265 -7.60 -10.45 -10.04
N THR A 266 -7.05 -9.45 -9.37
CA THR A 266 -5.68 -9.02 -9.64
C THR A 266 -4.70 -10.08 -9.13
N ARG A 267 -3.69 -10.39 -9.93
CA ARG A 267 -2.58 -11.31 -9.60
C ARG A 267 -1.25 -10.56 -9.50
N THR A 268 -1.30 -9.28 -9.09
CA THR A 268 -0.18 -8.34 -9.11
C THR A 268 -0.42 -7.28 -8.04
N ILE A 269 0.42 -6.27 -7.97
CA ILE A 269 0.17 -5.07 -7.17
C ILE A 269 -0.80 -4.17 -7.95
N GLY A 270 -1.92 -3.78 -7.31
CA GLY A 270 -2.92 -2.90 -7.90
C GLY A 270 -4.11 -3.63 -8.54
N GLU A 271 -4.90 -2.91 -9.34
CA GLU A 271 -6.12 -3.42 -9.97
C GLU A 271 -6.40 -2.72 -11.31
N ASN A 272 -7.28 -3.30 -12.11
CA ASN A 272 -7.77 -2.73 -13.37
C ASN A 272 -6.61 -2.27 -14.29
N ASN A 273 -6.53 -0.98 -14.60
CA ASN A 273 -5.50 -0.37 -15.44
C ASN A 273 -4.20 -0.02 -14.69
N VAL A 274 -4.18 -0.14 -13.38
CA VAL A 274 -2.99 0.13 -12.55
C VAL A 274 -2.45 -1.15 -11.92
N LYS A 275 -2.23 -2.17 -12.74
CA LYS A 275 -1.64 -3.46 -12.36
C LYS A 275 -0.15 -3.46 -12.71
N LEU A 276 0.67 -3.92 -11.77
CA LEU A 276 2.11 -4.09 -11.98
C LEU A 276 2.52 -5.49 -11.56
N ASP A 277 3.21 -6.22 -12.43
CA ASP A 277 3.99 -7.36 -12.01
C ASP A 277 5.11 -6.90 -11.09
N ILE A 278 5.60 -7.78 -10.22
CA ILE A 278 6.65 -7.41 -9.25
C ILE A 278 7.91 -6.88 -9.93
N GLU A 279 8.28 -7.43 -11.11
CA GLU A 279 9.40 -6.96 -11.93
C GLU A 279 9.17 -5.52 -12.41
N GLN A 280 7.96 -5.20 -12.90
CA GLN A 280 7.59 -3.85 -13.33
C GLN A 280 7.57 -2.86 -12.16
N PHE A 281 7.10 -3.29 -10.98
CA PHE A 281 7.13 -2.47 -9.78
C PHE A 281 8.58 -2.16 -9.36
N ALA A 282 9.46 -3.17 -9.37
CA ALA A 282 10.88 -3.00 -9.10
C ALA A 282 11.56 -2.08 -10.13
N ASP A 283 11.26 -2.23 -11.41
CA ASP A 283 11.82 -1.39 -12.47
C ASP A 283 11.39 0.08 -12.31
N GLY A 284 10.14 0.32 -11.91
CA GLY A 284 9.66 1.65 -11.58
C GLY A 284 10.42 2.30 -10.43
N LEU A 285 10.68 1.54 -9.35
CA LEU A 285 11.49 2.01 -8.21
C LEU A 285 12.94 2.29 -8.65
N ARG A 286 13.60 1.34 -9.34
CA ARG A 286 14.97 1.49 -9.87
C ARG A 286 15.11 2.72 -10.77
N SER A 287 14.10 3.01 -11.55
CA SER A 287 14.10 4.15 -12.49
C SER A 287 14.21 5.51 -11.79
N THR A 288 13.86 5.59 -10.50
CA THR A 288 14.01 6.81 -9.69
C THR A 288 15.47 7.14 -9.39
N GLY A 289 16.34 6.13 -9.43
CA GLY A 289 17.75 6.24 -9.00
C GLY A 289 17.93 6.32 -7.48
N GLN A 290 16.88 6.04 -6.71
CA GLN A 290 16.90 6.04 -5.23
C GLN A 290 16.83 4.61 -4.70
N VAL A 291 17.49 4.37 -3.58
CA VAL A 291 17.22 3.22 -2.71
C VAL A 291 16.34 3.75 -1.57
N PHE A 292 15.21 3.10 -1.36
CA PHE A 292 14.27 3.52 -0.33
C PHE A 292 14.74 3.03 1.04
N ASP A 293 14.54 3.83 2.10
CA ASP A 293 14.87 3.42 3.47
C ASP A 293 14.06 2.17 3.85
N TRP A 294 12.78 2.18 3.53
CA TRP A 294 11.89 1.02 3.69
C TRP A 294 10.70 1.07 2.75
N LEU A 295 10.16 -0.11 2.42
CA LEU A 295 8.85 -0.31 1.78
C LEU A 295 7.90 -0.98 2.77
N TYR A 296 6.84 -0.29 3.16
CA TYR A 296 5.78 -0.82 4.00
C TYR A 296 4.60 -1.23 3.12
N PHE A 297 4.33 -2.53 3.02
CA PHE A 297 3.25 -3.06 2.17
C PHE A 297 1.96 -3.26 2.96
N ASP A 298 1.02 -2.34 2.80
CA ASP A 298 -0.36 -2.45 3.28
C ASP A 298 -1.21 -3.17 2.22
N VAL A 299 -0.77 -4.34 1.79
CA VAL A 299 -1.35 -5.21 0.78
C VAL A 299 -1.12 -6.68 1.13
N CYS A 300 -1.89 -7.60 0.51
CA CYS A 300 -1.84 -9.03 0.80
C CYS A 300 -0.55 -9.71 0.28
N PHE A 301 -0.05 -10.73 0.99
CA PHE A 301 0.97 -11.70 0.58
C PHE A 301 2.39 -11.17 0.29
N MET A 302 2.66 -9.88 0.45
CA MET A 302 3.94 -9.30 0.02
C MET A 302 5.16 -9.71 0.84
N SER A 303 4.99 -10.38 1.99
CA SER A 303 6.09 -11.12 2.60
C SER A 303 6.27 -12.46 1.90
N SER A 304 6.69 -12.40 0.63
CA SER A 304 7.03 -13.50 -0.27
C SER A 304 8.50 -13.38 -0.65
N VAL A 305 9.25 -14.49 -0.58
CA VAL A 305 10.67 -14.45 -0.89
C VAL A 305 10.95 -14.11 -2.35
N GLU A 306 10.07 -14.52 -3.27
CA GLU A 306 10.19 -14.21 -4.70
C GLU A 306 10.01 -12.70 -4.93
N ALA A 307 9.01 -12.10 -4.28
CA ALA A 307 8.79 -10.66 -4.37
C ALA A 307 9.90 -9.86 -3.66
N ALA A 308 10.28 -10.26 -2.47
CA ALA A 308 11.32 -9.58 -1.71
C ALA A 308 12.69 -9.63 -2.42
N TYR A 309 13.02 -10.77 -3.03
CA TYR A 309 14.27 -10.92 -3.76
C TYR A 309 14.31 -10.07 -5.04
N GLU A 310 13.17 -9.83 -5.69
CA GLU A 310 13.07 -8.91 -6.82
C GLU A 310 13.29 -7.46 -6.39
N LEU A 311 12.87 -7.11 -5.17
CA LEU A 311 12.95 -5.74 -4.62
C LEU A 311 14.23 -5.44 -3.84
N ARG A 312 15.15 -6.42 -3.65
CA ARG A 312 16.27 -6.36 -2.72
C ARG A 312 17.27 -5.22 -2.95
N ASP A 313 17.33 -4.72 -4.16
CA ASP A 313 18.20 -3.59 -4.56
C ASP A 313 17.44 -2.25 -4.64
N CYS A 314 16.13 -2.26 -4.36
CA CYS A 314 15.28 -1.07 -4.38
C CYS A 314 15.12 -0.43 -3.00
N THR A 315 15.33 -1.19 -1.92
CA THR A 315 15.08 -0.74 -0.55
C THR A 315 15.96 -1.47 0.45
N GLU A 316 16.19 -0.87 1.63
CA GLU A 316 16.92 -1.52 2.72
C GLU A 316 16.05 -2.54 3.47
N TYR A 317 14.77 -2.21 3.69
CA TYR A 317 13.83 -3.06 4.44
C TYR A 317 12.48 -3.16 3.72
N ILE A 318 11.85 -4.34 3.86
CA ILE A 318 10.46 -4.57 3.47
C ILE A 318 9.68 -4.96 4.72
N VAL A 319 8.58 -4.25 5.00
CA VAL A 319 7.62 -4.62 6.05
C VAL A 319 6.35 -5.09 5.37
N ALA A 320 5.96 -6.36 5.61
CA ALA A 320 4.85 -6.97 4.88
C ALA A 320 4.22 -8.15 5.64
N SER A 321 3.02 -8.55 5.21
CA SER A 321 2.33 -9.76 5.67
C SER A 321 2.55 -10.93 4.70
N PRO A 322 2.81 -12.16 5.19
CA PRO A 322 2.85 -13.35 4.34
C PRO A 322 1.46 -13.85 3.94
N CYS A 323 0.39 -13.35 4.56
CA CYS A 323 -1.01 -13.72 4.30
C CYS A 323 -1.85 -12.51 3.88
N GLU A 324 -3.16 -12.72 3.70
CA GLU A 324 -4.10 -11.63 3.45
C GLU A 324 -4.16 -10.67 4.63
N ILE A 325 -4.26 -9.38 4.34
CA ILE A 325 -4.53 -8.34 5.33
C ILE A 325 -6.01 -7.94 5.33
N MET A 326 -6.46 -7.37 6.44
CA MET A 326 -7.85 -6.92 6.55
C MET A 326 -8.08 -5.65 5.71
N GLY A 327 -9.28 -5.50 5.15
CA GLY A 327 -9.60 -4.38 4.25
C GLY A 327 -9.44 -2.97 4.85
N TYR A 328 -9.46 -2.85 6.19
CA TYR A 328 -9.14 -1.58 6.87
C TYR A 328 -7.67 -1.20 6.80
N GLY A 329 -6.79 -2.14 6.41
CA GLY A 329 -5.37 -1.90 6.32
C GLY A 329 -4.71 -1.64 7.68
N SER A 330 -3.62 -0.93 7.65
CA SER A 330 -2.82 -0.61 8.84
C SER A 330 -3.42 0.53 9.65
N PRO A 331 -3.36 0.46 10.99
CA PRO A 331 -3.84 1.51 11.89
C PRO A 331 -2.84 2.69 11.90
N PHE A 332 -2.83 3.50 10.84
CA PHE A 332 -1.85 4.57 10.67
C PHE A 332 -1.95 5.67 11.74
N ASP A 333 -3.09 5.81 12.40
CA ASP A 333 -3.23 6.70 13.57
C ASP A 333 -2.41 6.22 14.78
N MET A 334 -1.97 4.96 14.79
CA MET A 334 -1.23 4.33 15.87
C MET A 334 0.23 4.01 15.53
N LEU A 335 0.54 3.71 14.24
CA LEU A 335 1.87 3.21 13.86
C LEU A 335 2.66 4.16 12.96
N LEU A 336 2.07 5.28 12.49
CA LEU A 336 2.77 6.16 11.56
C LEU A 336 3.97 6.87 12.21
N ASP A 337 3.90 7.18 13.51
CA ASP A 337 5.02 7.77 14.26
C ASP A 337 6.20 6.81 14.37
N GLU A 338 5.95 5.51 14.50
CA GLU A 338 6.97 4.47 14.50
C GLU A 338 7.65 4.37 13.12
N LEU A 339 6.88 4.42 12.03
CA LEU A 339 7.44 4.44 10.67
C LEU A 339 8.26 5.71 10.40
N VAL A 340 7.80 6.86 10.87
CA VAL A 340 8.56 8.13 10.78
C VAL A 340 9.88 8.04 11.55
N ALA A 341 9.89 7.35 12.67
CA ALA A 341 11.07 7.15 13.51
C ALA A 341 11.97 5.98 13.08
N ASP A 342 11.66 5.28 11.96
CA ASP A 342 12.32 4.04 11.52
C ASP A 342 12.26 2.90 12.54
N ASP A 343 11.33 2.96 13.50
CA ASP A 343 11.05 1.86 14.43
C ASP A 343 10.16 0.80 13.77
N LEU A 344 10.75 0.03 12.85
CA LEU A 344 10.03 -1.00 12.11
C LEU A 344 9.55 -2.14 13.03
N GLU A 345 10.25 -2.40 14.15
CA GLU A 345 9.80 -3.34 15.17
C GLU A 345 8.54 -2.82 15.87
N GLY A 346 8.55 -1.56 16.28
CA GLY A 346 7.39 -0.88 16.84
C GLY A 346 6.19 -0.96 15.92
N ALA A 347 6.36 -0.61 14.64
CA ALA A 347 5.30 -0.66 13.64
C ALA A 347 4.72 -2.08 13.47
N CYS A 348 5.55 -3.12 13.41
CA CYS A 348 5.11 -4.52 13.35
C CYS A 348 4.32 -4.91 14.63
N ARG A 349 4.82 -4.53 15.80
CA ARG A 349 4.18 -4.82 17.08
C ARG A 349 2.83 -4.11 17.19
N THR A 350 2.75 -2.83 16.81
CA THR A 350 1.51 -2.05 16.85
C THR A 350 0.48 -2.60 15.87
N TYR A 351 0.86 -2.99 14.65
CA TYR A 351 -0.01 -3.68 13.70
C TYR A 351 -0.58 -4.99 14.29
N HIS A 352 0.29 -5.85 14.84
CA HIS A 352 -0.11 -7.10 15.49
C HIS A 352 -1.04 -6.84 16.69
N ASP A 353 -0.70 -5.91 17.57
CA ASP A 353 -1.48 -5.61 18.77
C ASP A 353 -2.87 -5.04 18.41
N TYR A 354 -2.94 -4.23 17.36
CA TYR A 354 -4.22 -3.75 16.82
C TYR A 354 -5.12 -4.92 16.43
N TYR A 355 -4.64 -5.81 15.55
CA TYR A 355 -5.45 -6.92 15.05
C TYR A 355 -5.65 -8.06 16.07
N SER A 356 -4.75 -8.25 17.02
CA SER A 356 -4.92 -9.26 18.07
C SER A 356 -5.84 -8.83 19.20
N ARG A 357 -5.91 -7.53 19.53
CA ARG A 357 -6.53 -7.01 20.77
C ARG A 357 -7.60 -5.95 20.51
N ILE A 358 -7.34 -4.97 19.64
CA ILE A 358 -8.16 -3.76 19.49
C ILE A 358 -9.25 -3.96 18.45
N TYR A 359 -8.89 -4.45 17.26
CA TYR A 359 -9.85 -4.67 16.19
C TYR A 359 -10.94 -5.65 16.60
N TYR A 360 -12.20 -5.28 16.38
CA TYR A 360 -13.37 -6.07 16.84
C TYR A 360 -13.74 -7.23 15.89
N GLY A 361 -13.20 -7.26 14.67
CA GLY A 361 -13.41 -8.30 13.67
C GLY A 361 -12.49 -9.52 13.83
N SER A 362 -12.16 -10.15 12.71
CA SER A 362 -11.27 -11.32 12.67
C SER A 362 -9.87 -10.97 13.17
N LYS A 363 -9.32 -11.79 14.07
CA LYS A 363 -8.01 -11.58 14.70
C LYS A 363 -6.91 -12.11 13.76
N SER A 364 -6.52 -11.31 12.77
CA SER A 364 -5.57 -11.66 11.70
C SER A 364 -4.48 -10.58 11.60
N GLY A 365 -3.47 -10.67 12.45
CA GLY A 365 -2.36 -9.71 12.52
C GLY A 365 -1.02 -10.41 12.34
N CYS A 366 -0.66 -10.70 11.09
CA CYS A 366 0.59 -11.33 10.69
C CYS A 366 1.43 -10.32 9.92
N ILE A 367 2.66 -10.09 10.34
CA ILE A 367 3.56 -9.12 9.74
C ILE A 367 5.02 -9.47 10.09
N ALA A 368 5.95 -9.13 9.22
CA ALA A 368 7.38 -9.28 9.46
C ALA A 368 8.17 -8.19 8.73
N THR A 369 9.42 -8.01 9.13
CA THR A 369 10.39 -7.17 8.43
C THR A 369 11.41 -8.05 7.72
N ILE A 370 11.63 -7.81 6.43
CA ILE A 370 12.65 -8.46 5.61
C ILE A 370 13.83 -7.50 5.47
N VAL A 371 15.02 -7.98 5.72
CA VAL A 371 16.29 -7.25 5.58
C VAL A 371 16.87 -7.57 4.21
N CYS A 372 16.81 -6.62 3.28
CA CYS A 372 17.06 -6.87 1.86
C CYS A 372 18.51 -7.29 1.56
N ASP A 373 19.49 -6.75 2.26
CA ASP A 373 20.92 -7.10 2.10
C ASP A 373 21.24 -8.54 2.52
N GLN A 374 20.35 -9.22 3.27
CA GLN A 374 20.51 -10.59 3.71
C GLN A 374 19.94 -11.63 2.71
N LEU A 375 19.24 -11.19 1.67
CA LEU A 375 18.52 -12.09 0.76
C LEU A 375 19.45 -12.84 -0.21
N GLU A 376 20.56 -12.25 -0.63
CA GLU A 376 21.55 -12.94 -1.48
C GLU A 376 22.19 -14.11 -0.72
N GLU A 377 22.55 -13.92 0.55
CA GLU A 377 23.09 -14.99 1.38
C GLU A 377 21.99 -16.03 1.69
N LEU A 378 20.72 -15.63 1.86
CA LEU A 378 19.60 -16.56 2.02
C LEU A 378 19.46 -17.46 0.78
N ALA A 379 19.53 -16.88 -0.42
CA ALA A 379 19.50 -17.65 -1.67
C ALA A 379 20.66 -18.65 -1.74
N ALA A 380 21.86 -18.22 -1.33
CA ALA A 380 23.05 -19.08 -1.25
C ALA A 380 22.88 -20.26 -0.26
N ARG A 381 22.07 -20.10 0.79
CA ARG A 381 21.72 -21.20 1.73
C ARG A 381 20.61 -22.10 1.23
N VAL A 382 19.70 -21.60 0.43
CA VAL A 382 18.60 -22.40 -0.18
C VAL A 382 19.13 -23.24 -1.34
N LYS A 383 20.05 -22.73 -2.14
CA LYS A 383 20.59 -23.42 -3.31
C LYS A 383 21.05 -24.88 -3.03
N PRO A 384 21.93 -25.16 -2.04
CA PRO A 384 22.34 -26.54 -1.76
C PRO A 384 21.20 -27.40 -1.23
N LEU A 385 20.15 -26.85 -0.60
CA LEU A 385 18.95 -27.60 -0.23
C LEU A 385 18.18 -28.03 -1.49
N ASN A 386 18.04 -27.15 -2.47
CA ASN A 386 17.38 -27.45 -3.73
C ASN A 386 18.13 -28.50 -4.59
N GLU A 387 19.41 -28.77 -4.33
CA GLU A 387 20.16 -29.85 -4.96
C GLU A 387 19.82 -31.23 -4.39
N LEU A 388 19.30 -31.30 -3.13
CA LEU A 388 18.93 -32.54 -2.47
C LEU A 388 17.62 -33.11 -3.03
N GLU A 389 17.42 -34.42 -2.87
CA GLU A 389 16.12 -35.07 -3.07
C GLU A 389 15.20 -34.76 -1.88
N LEU A 390 13.92 -34.55 -2.18
CA LEU A 390 12.89 -34.38 -1.16
C LEU A 390 12.50 -35.75 -0.60
N LYS A 391 12.38 -35.87 0.73
CA LYS A 391 11.73 -37.04 1.33
C LYS A 391 10.23 -36.96 1.10
N GLU A 392 9.56 -38.10 1.14
CA GLU A 392 8.09 -38.15 1.15
C GLU A 392 7.52 -37.39 2.33
N PHE A 393 6.51 -36.56 2.08
CA PHE A 393 5.81 -35.75 3.06
C PHE A 393 4.36 -35.50 2.65
N ASP A 394 3.54 -35.12 3.62
CA ASP A 394 2.20 -34.63 3.37
C ASP A 394 2.22 -33.12 3.15
N ILE A 395 1.99 -32.68 1.92
CA ILE A 395 2.01 -31.25 1.57
C ILE A 395 0.96 -30.47 2.36
N PHE A 396 -0.18 -31.07 2.70
CA PHE A 396 -1.24 -30.44 3.48
C PHE A 396 -0.91 -30.33 4.98
N SER A 397 0.20 -30.92 5.44
CA SER A 397 0.72 -30.72 6.80
C SER A 397 1.64 -29.50 6.93
N VAL A 398 2.08 -28.92 5.80
CA VAL A 398 2.95 -27.73 5.79
C VAL A 398 2.11 -26.46 6.02
N GLN A 399 2.64 -25.52 6.78
CA GLN A 399 2.00 -24.22 6.97
C GLN A 399 1.84 -23.51 5.64
N VAL A 400 0.62 -23.05 5.37
CA VAL A 400 0.24 -22.20 4.23
C VAL A 400 -0.34 -20.88 4.72
N TYR A 401 -0.36 -19.88 3.85
CA TYR A 401 -0.78 -18.53 4.20
C TYR A 401 -2.02 -18.04 3.43
N GLU A 402 -2.69 -18.94 2.72
CA GLU A 402 -3.99 -18.69 2.08
C GLU A 402 -4.98 -19.82 2.39
N GLY A 403 -6.28 -19.50 2.31
CA GLY A 403 -7.37 -20.45 2.60
C GLY A 403 -7.94 -21.14 1.36
N ARG A 404 -7.11 -21.39 0.34
CA ARG A 404 -7.50 -22.12 -0.88
C ARG A 404 -7.47 -23.62 -0.65
N ALA A 405 -8.15 -24.39 -1.50
CA ALA A 405 -8.07 -25.84 -1.48
C ALA A 405 -6.70 -26.32 -2.00
N ALA A 406 -6.22 -25.72 -3.09
CA ALA A 406 -4.88 -25.92 -3.61
C ALA A 406 -3.99 -24.72 -3.26
N HIS A 407 -2.85 -24.97 -2.66
CA HIS A 407 -2.00 -23.98 -2.02
C HIS A 407 -0.82 -23.54 -2.90
N ILE A 408 -0.46 -22.25 -2.78
CA ILE A 408 0.66 -21.63 -3.50
C ILE A 408 1.69 -21.07 -2.51
N PHE A 409 1.22 -20.42 -1.43
CA PHE A 409 2.06 -19.68 -0.48
C PHE A 409 2.32 -20.52 0.78
N PHE A 410 3.45 -21.20 0.79
CA PHE A 410 3.91 -22.04 1.89
C PHE A 410 4.89 -21.28 2.79
N ASP A 411 4.91 -21.61 4.07
CA ASP A 411 5.99 -21.15 4.96
C ASP A 411 7.31 -21.79 4.54
N ILE A 412 8.30 -20.95 4.20
CA ILE A 412 9.56 -21.45 3.64
C ILE A 412 10.35 -22.33 4.62
N GLU A 413 10.35 -21.98 5.92
CA GLU A 413 11.08 -22.74 6.93
C GLU A 413 10.38 -24.07 7.24
N HIS A 414 9.05 -24.02 7.45
CA HIS A 414 8.28 -25.23 7.71
C HIS A 414 8.38 -26.22 6.56
N PHE A 415 8.32 -25.74 5.31
CA PHE A 415 8.55 -26.58 4.14
C PHE A 415 9.94 -27.22 4.19
N ALA A 416 10.99 -26.42 4.36
CA ALA A 416 12.36 -26.93 4.38
C ALA A 416 12.58 -27.97 5.48
N LEU A 417 12.12 -27.71 6.71
CA LEU A 417 12.24 -28.63 7.85
C LEU A 417 11.42 -29.91 7.65
N THR A 418 10.32 -29.85 6.89
CA THR A 418 9.46 -31.00 6.60
C THR A 418 10.01 -31.87 5.47
N THR A 419 10.68 -31.29 4.48
CA THR A 419 11.03 -31.97 3.23
C THR A 419 12.48 -32.41 3.11
N TYR A 420 13.43 -31.72 3.77
CA TYR A 420 14.85 -32.06 3.72
C TYR A 420 15.31 -32.78 4.98
N THR A 421 16.44 -33.50 4.87
CA THR A 421 16.99 -34.32 5.98
C THR A 421 18.39 -33.91 6.41
N ASP A 422 19.10 -33.11 5.60
CA ASP A 422 20.45 -32.63 5.95
C ASP A 422 20.39 -31.55 7.04
N LYS A 423 20.72 -31.97 8.27
CA LYS A 423 20.65 -31.11 9.45
C LYS A 423 21.62 -29.94 9.40
N ALA A 424 22.78 -30.09 8.74
CA ALA A 424 23.77 -29.02 8.67
C ALA A 424 23.31 -27.91 7.72
N LEU A 425 22.80 -28.28 6.56
CA LEU A 425 22.23 -27.34 5.59
C LEU A 425 20.98 -26.65 6.15
N LEU A 426 20.07 -27.40 6.79
CA LEU A 426 18.88 -26.85 7.44
C LEU A 426 19.25 -25.86 8.54
N SER A 427 20.21 -26.18 9.40
CA SER A 427 20.68 -25.25 10.45
C SER A 427 21.29 -23.99 9.88
N ALA A 428 22.08 -24.10 8.79
CA ALA A 428 22.66 -22.94 8.12
C ALA A 428 21.60 -22.08 7.43
N PHE A 429 20.58 -22.69 6.85
CA PHE A 429 19.44 -22.02 6.26
C PHE A 429 18.61 -21.25 7.31
N SER A 430 18.17 -21.93 8.40
CA SER A 430 17.38 -21.29 9.46
C SER A 430 18.15 -20.14 10.11
N ALA A 431 19.46 -20.30 10.36
CA ALA A 431 20.28 -19.24 10.92
C ALA A 431 20.41 -18.03 9.99
N GLN A 432 20.38 -18.21 8.67
CA GLN A 432 20.37 -17.09 7.72
C GLN A 432 18.97 -16.50 7.56
N LEU A 433 17.94 -17.32 7.60
CA LEU A 433 16.54 -16.88 7.57
C LEU A 433 16.24 -15.96 8.78
N ASP A 434 16.78 -16.27 9.96
CA ASP A 434 16.64 -15.43 11.16
C ASP A 434 17.31 -14.05 11.02
N LYS A 435 18.29 -13.90 10.14
CA LYS A 435 18.88 -12.59 9.80
C LYS A 435 18.09 -11.87 8.71
N ALA A 436 17.56 -12.62 7.75
CA ALA A 436 16.83 -12.08 6.60
C ALA A 436 15.41 -11.67 6.96
N VAL A 437 14.76 -12.33 7.92
CA VAL A 437 13.40 -12.03 8.34
C VAL A 437 13.37 -11.82 9.85
N ILE A 438 13.15 -10.58 10.25
CA ILE A 438 13.14 -10.12 11.63
C ILE A 438 11.74 -9.58 12.01
N ASN A 439 11.55 -9.16 13.26
CA ASN A 439 10.30 -8.53 13.74
C ASN A 439 9.05 -9.35 13.38
N ARG A 440 9.12 -10.67 13.61
CA ARG A 440 8.05 -11.63 13.24
C ARG A 440 6.94 -11.59 14.29
N TYR A 441 5.79 -11.02 13.91
CA TYR A 441 4.59 -10.96 14.77
C TYR A 441 3.42 -11.66 14.09
N HIS A 442 2.71 -12.52 14.81
CA HIS A 442 1.55 -13.22 14.27
C HIS A 442 0.50 -13.52 15.34
N THR A 443 -0.75 -13.52 14.93
CA THR A 443 -1.87 -14.09 15.69
C THR A 443 -1.86 -15.61 15.54
N THR A 444 -2.59 -16.33 16.41
CA THR A 444 -2.67 -17.80 16.33
C THR A 444 -3.37 -18.31 15.08
N GLN A 445 -4.07 -17.44 14.38
CA GLN A 445 -4.80 -17.72 13.14
C GLN A 445 -4.70 -16.49 12.22
N PHE A 446 -4.89 -16.71 10.91
CA PHE A 446 -5.09 -15.66 9.93
C PHE A 446 -6.45 -15.83 9.24
N TYR A 447 -7.04 -14.72 8.82
CA TYR A 447 -8.25 -14.72 8.01
C TYR A 447 -7.90 -14.85 6.54
N SER A 448 -8.65 -15.68 5.80
CA SER A 448 -8.57 -15.71 4.35
C SER A 448 -9.94 -15.47 3.72
N ALA A 449 -9.98 -14.58 2.75
CA ALA A 449 -11.15 -14.30 1.95
C ALA A 449 -11.50 -15.44 0.99
N TYR A 450 -10.53 -16.25 0.61
CA TYR A 450 -10.77 -17.39 -0.29
C TYR A 450 -11.75 -18.42 0.30
N ASN A 451 -11.67 -18.69 1.60
CA ASN A 451 -12.59 -19.61 2.27
C ASN A 451 -13.49 -18.92 3.31
N ALA A 452 -13.33 -17.61 3.51
CA ALA A 452 -14.04 -16.79 4.49
C ALA A 452 -13.91 -17.33 5.94
N LYS A 453 -12.76 -17.91 6.30
CA LYS A 453 -12.51 -18.52 7.59
C LYS A 453 -11.21 -18.03 8.21
N MET A 454 -11.10 -18.29 9.52
CA MET A 454 -9.85 -18.23 10.26
C MET A 454 -9.11 -19.56 10.07
N ASN A 455 -7.88 -19.47 9.60
CA ASN A 455 -7.00 -20.61 9.34
C ASN A 455 -5.89 -20.63 10.39
N PRO A 456 -5.50 -21.80 10.94
CA PRO A 456 -4.50 -21.88 12.01
C PRO A 456 -3.10 -21.53 11.50
N ILE A 457 -2.28 -20.95 12.38
CA ILE A 457 -0.84 -20.82 12.19
C ILE A 457 -0.17 -21.83 13.13
N ILE A 458 0.48 -22.84 12.53
CA ILE A 458 1.19 -23.91 13.24
C ILE A 458 2.71 -23.71 13.18
N HIS A 459 3.18 -22.90 12.25
CA HIS A 459 4.57 -22.46 12.11
C HIS A 459 4.59 -21.04 11.51
N TYR A 460 5.56 -20.20 11.89
CA TYR A 460 5.63 -18.84 11.39
C TYR A 460 7.08 -18.37 11.21
N SER A 461 7.58 -18.47 9.99
CA SER A 461 8.86 -17.87 9.61
C SER A 461 8.74 -16.40 9.20
N GLY A 462 7.51 -15.90 9.03
CA GLY A 462 7.22 -14.52 8.63
C GLY A 462 7.32 -14.28 7.12
N ILE A 463 7.65 -15.30 6.32
CA ILE A 463 7.79 -15.18 4.86
C ILE A 463 7.25 -16.42 4.16
N ASN A 464 6.53 -16.21 3.07
CA ASN A 464 6.05 -17.28 2.21
C ASN A 464 6.95 -17.50 0.99
N PHE A 465 6.77 -18.68 0.35
CA PHE A 465 7.39 -19.02 -0.92
C PHE A 465 6.50 -20.01 -1.68
N THR A 466 6.81 -20.23 -2.96
CA THR A 466 6.13 -21.22 -3.80
C THR A 466 7.07 -22.39 -4.13
N PRO A 467 6.66 -23.65 -3.87
CA PRO A 467 7.49 -24.82 -4.18
C PRO A 467 7.76 -24.99 -5.68
N GLY A 468 9.00 -25.37 -6.01
CA GLY A 468 9.45 -25.59 -7.38
C GLY A 468 9.14 -26.99 -7.93
N GLU A 469 9.66 -27.29 -9.14
CA GLU A 469 9.38 -28.50 -9.92
C GLU A 469 9.67 -29.83 -9.21
N LYS A 470 10.70 -29.90 -8.35
CA LYS A 470 10.99 -31.11 -7.59
C LYS A 470 9.83 -31.51 -6.67
N CYS A 471 9.19 -30.52 -6.05
CA CYS A 471 8.01 -30.76 -5.22
C CYS A 471 6.85 -31.27 -6.08
N VAL A 472 6.57 -30.60 -7.21
CA VAL A 472 5.52 -31.03 -8.15
C VAL A 472 5.74 -32.47 -8.59
N LYS A 473 6.96 -32.83 -9.00
CA LYS A 473 7.30 -34.20 -9.41
C LYS A 473 7.10 -35.22 -8.29
N LEU A 474 7.53 -34.91 -7.07
CA LEU A 474 7.30 -35.78 -5.92
C LEU A 474 5.81 -36.03 -5.68
N LEU A 475 4.99 -34.97 -5.76
CA LEU A 475 3.53 -35.10 -5.60
C LEU A 475 2.91 -35.93 -6.73
N GLU A 476 3.39 -35.82 -7.97
CA GLU A 476 2.98 -36.69 -9.09
C GLU A 476 3.34 -38.15 -8.85
N ASP A 477 4.56 -38.39 -8.37
CA ASP A 477 5.01 -39.77 -8.06
C ASP A 477 4.15 -40.37 -6.93
N LEU A 478 3.81 -39.60 -5.90
CA LEU A 478 2.90 -40.00 -4.83
C LEU A 478 1.47 -40.25 -5.33
N TYR A 479 0.96 -39.37 -6.21
CA TYR A 479 -0.36 -39.53 -6.82
C TYR A 479 -0.45 -40.80 -7.65
N ASN A 480 0.56 -41.10 -8.49
CA ASN A 480 0.61 -42.28 -9.35
C ASN A 480 0.88 -43.58 -8.58
N ALA A 481 1.42 -43.50 -7.36
CA ALA A 481 1.65 -44.68 -6.51
C ALA A 481 0.39 -45.14 -5.75
N VAL A 482 -0.69 -44.36 -5.74
CA VAL A 482 -1.96 -44.77 -5.14
C VAL A 482 -2.61 -45.80 -6.04
N PRO A 483 -2.92 -47.03 -5.55
CA PRO A 483 -3.57 -48.08 -6.37
C PRO A 483 -4.95 -47.60 -6.86
N GLU A 484 -5.27 -47.84 -8.14
CA GLU A 484 -6.63 -47.72 -8.65
C GLU A 484 -7.55 -48.58 -7.78
N GLU A 485 -8.63 -48.04 -7.29
CA GLU A 485 -9.51 -48.57 -6.24
C GLU A 485 -9.87 -50.06 -6.36
N SER A 486 -9.67 -50.81 -5.29
CA SER A 486 -10.53 -51.96 -4.94
C SER A 486 -11.84 -51.36 -4.38
N GLY A 487 -12.97 -51.60 -5.05
CA GLY A 487 -14.30 -50.99 -4.79
C GLY A 487 -14.93 -51.26 -3.41
N ASP A 488 -14.27 -50.89 -2.35
CA ASP A 488 -14.75 -50.95 -0.97
C ASP A 488 -15.31 -49.58 -0.53
N GLU A 489 -16.57 -49.54 -0.13
CA GLU A 489 -17.32 -48.38 0.37
C GLU A 489 -16.73 -47.71 1.64
N GLN A 490 -15.58 -48.18 2.15
CA GLN A 490 -14.86 -47.56 3.29
C GLN A 490 -13.76 -46.57 2.87
N ALA A 491 -13.65 -46.23 1.59
CA ALA A 491 -12.55 -45.45 1.00
C ALA A 491 -12.80 -43.89 0.92
N GLU A 492 -13.90 -43.36 1.51
CA GLU A 492 -14.19 -41.92 1.42
C GLU A 492 -13.03 -40.97 1.85
N PRO A 493 -12.25 -41.22 2.92
CA PRO A 493 -11.12 -40.37 3.28
C PRO A 493 -9.95 -40.44 2.29
N GLN A 494 -9.75 -41.58 1.62
CA GLN A 494 -8.66 -41.75 0.63
C GLN A 494 -9.01 -41.10 -0.70
N ALA A 495 -10.26 -41.20 -1.15
CA ALA A 495 -10.74 -40.60 -2.39
C ALA A 495 -10.68 -39.04 -2.30
N THR A 496 -11.12 -38.45 -1.19
CA THR A 496 -11.05 -36.99 -0.99
C THR A 496 -9.60 -36.50 -1.04
N ARG A 497 -8.67 -37.19 -0.35
CA ARG A 497 -7.24 -36.85 -0.36
C ARG A 497 -6.58 -36.99 -1.73
N TYR A 498 -7.07 -37.87 -2.55
CA TYR A 498 -6.62 -38.10 -3.93
C TYR A 498 -7.02 -36.91 -4.84
N TYR A 499 -8.28 -36.44 -4.76
CA TYR A 499 -8.74 -35.27 -5.50
C TYR A 499 -8.03 -34.00 -5.05
N ASP A 500 -7.83 -33.82 -3.75
CA ASP A 500 -7.09 -32.67 -3.21
C ASP A 500 -5.65 -32.63 -3.72
N LEU A 501 -5.00 -33.79 -3.87
CA LEU A 501 -3.63 -33.90 -4.39
C LEU A 501 -3.54 -33.61 -5.89
N GLU A 502 -4.52 -34.04 -6.69
CA GLU A 502 -4.61 -33.75 -8.12
C GLU A 502 -4.79 -32.23 -8.33
N GLU A 503 -5.69 -31.58 -7.59
CA GLU A 503 -5.91 -30.13 -7.63
C GLU A 503 -4.64 -29.38 -7.21
N GLN A 504 -3.97 -29.83 -6.15
CA GLN A 504 -2.72 -29.25 -5.65
C GLN A 504 -1.59 -29.31 -6.69
N ILE A 505 -1.42 -30.46 -7.37
CA ILE A 505 -0.44 -30.64 -8.44
C ILE A 505 -0.75 -29.71 -9.61
N SER A 506 -2.01 -29.67 -10.04
CA SER A 506 -2.48 -28.84 -11.15
C SER A 506 -2.20 -27.36 -10.86
N GLU A 507 -2.50 -26.89 -9.66
CA GLU A 507 -2.27 -25.50 -9.26
C GLU A 507 -0.79 -25.14 -9.27
N LEU A 508 0.07 -25.92 -8.61
CA LEU A 508 1.51 -25.66 -8.60
C LEU A 508 2.11 -25.68 -10.01
N LYS A 509 1.68 -26.63 -10.87
CA LYS A 509 2.13 -26.69 -12.28
C LYS A 509 1.82 -25.42 -13.05
N SER A 510 0.65 -24.84 -12.83
CA SER A 510 0.21 -23.65 -13.57
C SER A 510 1.14 -22.46 -13.40
N TYR A 511 1.90 -22.40 -12.29
CA TYR A 511 2.83 -21.32 -11.98
C TYR A 511 4.30 -21.62 -12.26
N GLN A 512 4.70 -22.88 -12.51
CA GLN A 512 6.12 -23.25 -12.65
C GLN A 512 6.84 -22.46 -13.76
N ALA A 513 6.17 -22.21 -14.88
CA ALA A 513 6.76 -21.44 -15.99
C ALA A 513 7.04 -19.97 -15.60
N SER A 514 6.20 -19.38 -14.75
CA SER A 514 6.39 -18.03 -14.22
C SER A 514 7.40 -18.02 -13.07
N LEU A 515 7.33 -19.01 -12.17
CA LEU A 515 8.27 -19.15 -11.06
C LEU A 515 9.72 -19.22 -11.54
N ARG A 516 10.00 -19.99 -12.61
CA ARG A 516 11.34 -20.09 -13.22
C ARG A 516 11.87 -18.76 -13.76
N LYS A 517 11.04 -17.79 -14.04
CA LYS A 517 11.47 -16.46 -14.50
C LYS A 517 11.88 -15.56 -13.37
N THR A 518 11.41 -15.79 -12.13
CA THR A 518 11.73 -14.96 -10.98
C THR A 518 13.23 -14.92 -10.70
N ALA A 519 13.72 -13.80 -10.20
CA ALA A 519 15.12 -13.66 -9.81
C ALA A 519 15.49 -14.64 -8.67
N TRP A 520 14.56 -14.89 -7.75
CA TRP A 520 14.74 -15.86 -6.67
C TRP A 520 14.99 -17.28 -7.19
N TYR A 521 14.14 -17.76 -8.11
CA TYR A 521 14.32 -19.11 -8.68
C TYR A 521 15.68 -19.26 -9.37
N LYS A 522 16.07 -18.27 -10.17
CA LYS A 522 17.36 -18.26 -10.87
C LYS A 522 18.55 -18.24 -9.92
N ALA A 523 18.44 -17.62 -8.75
CA ALA A 523 19.50 -17.56 -7.75
C ALA A 523 19.63 -18.86 -6.96
N THR A 524 18.52 -19.61 -6.79
CA THR A 524 18.45 -20.80 -5.93
C THR A 524 18.51 -22.13 -6.70
N HIS A 525 18.46 -22.12 -8.04
CA HIS A 525 18.56 -23.29 -8.93
C HIS A 525 19.67 -23.08 -9.96
#